data_16ed0e8a05aaa9364cbaf8efc0479559
#
_entry.id   16ed0e8a05aaa9364cbaf8efc0479559
#
_cell.length_a   1.000
_cell.length_b   1.000
_cell.length_c   1.000
_cell.angle_alpha   90.00
_cell.angle_beta   90.00
_cell.angle_gamma   90.00
#
_symmetry.space_group_name_H-M   'P 1'
#
loop_
_entity.id
_entity.type
_entity.pdbx_description
1 polymer ?
#
loop_
_entity_poly.entity_id
_entity_poly.type
_entity_poly.pdbx_seq_one_letter_code
_entity_poly.pdbx_strand_id
1 'polypeptide(L)'
;YELGWWLGFRRVLFRSVVPVPDSGVTAALGYADESGIPFQFGLIRNHYVGRTFIEPRKSIRHFGVKIKLNPVKELLQGKKVVLIDDSIIRGTTSRKIVEMVRSAGAVEFHLRISSPPTISPCYYGIDTPTHEELIGNNKTLEEIRAYTEADTLVYLSLEGMKEAVSDQQDFCSACFDLQYPIAISKETPQKHLFERD
;
A
#
# COMPACT_ATOMS: atom_id res chain seq x y z
N TYR A 1 -19.50 1.14 10.88
CA TYR A 1 -20.40 1.59 9.80
C TYR A 1 -19.68 2.35 8.67
N GLU A 2 -18.43 2.77 8.84
CA GLU A 2 -17.64 3.42 7.80
C GLU A 2 -16.89 2.44 6.86
N LEU A 3 -16.77 1.17 7.23
CA LEU A 3 -16.31 0.10 6.35
C LEU A 3 -17.09 0.06 5.02
N GLY A 4 -18.33 0.53 5.00
CA GLY A 4 -19.16 0.64 3.82
C GLY A 4 -18.61 1.53 2.71
N TRP A 5 -17.82 2.58 3.04
CA TRP A 5 -17.17 3.45 2.06
C TRP A 5 -15.90 2.81 1.46
N TRP A 6 -15.15 2.07 2.25
CA TRP A 6 -14.00 1.30 1.78
C TRP A 6 -14.44 0.16 0.85
N LEU A 7 -15.59 -0.44 1.13
CA LEU A 7 -16.27 -1.44 0.29
C LEU A 7 -17.01 -0.83 -0.90
N GLY A 8 -17.09 0.48 -1.01
CA GLY A 8 -17.95 1.37 -1.81
C GLY A 8 -18.27 1.05 -3.26
N PHE A 9 -18.08 -0.19 -3.74
CA PHE A 9 -18.56 -0.68 -5.00
C PHE A 9 -19.23 -2.04 -4.84
N ARG A 10 -20.47 -2.00 -4.37
CA ARG A 10 -21.36 -3.17 -4.35
C ARG A 10 -21.54 -3.74 -5.74
N ARG A 11 -21.19 -5.01 -5.91
CA ARG A 11 -21.75 -5.96 -6.88
C ARG A 11 -21.52 -5.77 -8.38
N VAL A 12 -20.64 -4.96 -8.86
CA VAL A 12 -20.43 -4.89 -10.31
C VAL A 12 -19.06 -5.46 -10.70
N LEU A 13 -19.02 -6.75 -10.99
CA LEU A 13 -18.04 -7.37 -11.89
C LEU A 13 -16.60 -7.58 -11.38
N PHE A 14 -16.26 -7.36 -10.12
CA PHE A 14 -14.97 -7.83 -9.58
C PHE A 14 -14.97 -9.36 -9.53
N ARG A 15 -13.94 -9.97 -10.07
CA ARG A 15 -13.83 -11.42 -10.10
C ARG A 15 -12.85 -11.97 -9.09
N SER A 16 -11.99 -11.14 -8.49
CA SER A 16 -11.08 -11.58 -7.44
C SER A 16 -10.51 -10.44 -6.61
N VAL A 17 -10.37 -10.71 -5.30
CA VAL A 17 -9.53 -9.96 -4.38
C VAL A 17 -8.14 -10.59 -4.41
N VAL A 18 -7.12 -9.79 -4.69
CA VAL A 18 -5.73 -10.25 -4.81
C VAL A 18 -4.87 -9.47 -3.82
N PRO A 19 -4.18 -10.14 -2.88
CA PRO A 19 -3.25 -9.47 -1.98
C PRO A 19 -1.94 -9.12 -2.67
N VAL A 20 -1.32 -8.04 -2.24
CA VAL A 20 0.13 -7.86 -2.40
C VAL A 20 0.83 -8.66 -1.29
N PRO A 21 1.54 -9.73 -1.61
CA PRO A 21 2.13 -10.57 -0.59
C PRO A 21 3.41 -9.94 -0.01
N ASP A 22 3.71 -10.10 1.30
CA ASP A 22 2.90 -10.87 2.26
C ASP A 22 1.99 -9.94 3.08
N SER A 23 2.29 -8.63 3.10
CA SER A 23 1.68 -7.63 3.99
C SER A 23 0.17 -7.42 3.74
N GLY A 24 -0.27 -7.46 2.49
CA GLY A 24 -1.68 -7.28 2.14
C GLY A 24 -2.58 -8.50 2.37
N VAL A 25 -2.04 -9.67 2.77
CA VAL A 25 -2.81 -10.93 2.80
C VAL A 25 -3.95 -10.89 3.82
N THR A 26 -3.67 -10.47 5.06
CA THR A 26 -4.69 -10.44 6.13
C THR A 26 -5.82 -9.47 5.81
N ALA A 27 -5.48 -8.28 5.33
CA ALA A 27 -6.47 -7.28 4.91
C ALA A 27 -7.30 -7.77 3.71
N ALA A 28 -6.68 -8.48 2.77
CA ALA A 28 -7.38 -9.05 1.61
C ALA A 28 -8.35 -10.18 2.00
N LEU A 29 -8.02 -10.97 3.00
CA LEU A 29 -8.93 -12.00 3.53
C LEU A 29 -10.19 -11.36 4.15
N GLY A 30 -10.00 -10.37 5.03
CA GLY A 30 -11.13 -9.64 5.62
C GLY A 30 -11.95 -8.89 4.57
N TYR A 31 -11.30 -8.27 3.57
CA TYR A 31 -12.00 -7.62 2.47
C TYR A 31 -12.82 -8.61 1.64
N ALA A 32 -12.28 -9.79 1.35
CA ALA A 32 -12.97 -10.82 0.57
C ALA A 32 -14.19 -11.36 1.33
N ASP A 33 -14.04 -11.62 2.62
CA ASP A 33 -15.11 -12.10 3.49
C ASP A 33 -16.28 -11.10 3.54
N GLU A 34 -15.99 -9.83 3.82
CA GLU A 34 -17.01 -8.77 3.93
C GLU A 34 -17.66 -8.43 2.58
N SER A 35 -16.87 -8.38 1.50
CA SER A 35 -17.38 -8.01 0.16
C SER A 35 -18.09 -9.14 -0.56
N GLY A 36 -17.85 -10.40 -0.17
CA GLY A 36 -18.28 -11.59 -0.90
C GLY A 36 -17.56 -11.80 -2.23
N ILE A 37 -16.45 -11.08 -2.49
CA ILE A 37 -15.63 -11.26 -3.69
C ILE A 37 -14.57 -12.34 -3.42
N PRO A 38 -14.40 -13.35 -4.30
CA PRO A 38 -13.47 -14.44 -4.06
C PRO A 38 -12.02 -13.97 -3.87
N PHE A 39 -11.37 -14.44 -2.80
CA PHE A 39 -9.94 -14.27 -2.58
C PHE A 39 -9.13 -15.19 -3.49
N GLN A 40 -8.05 -14.66 -4.09
CA GLN A 40 -7.13 -15.44 -4.94
C GLN A 40 -5.69 -14.95 -4.79
N PHE A 41 -4.74 -15.87 -4.72
CA PHE A 41 -3.31 -15.54 -4.80
C PHE A 41 -2.90 -15.24 -6.25
N GLY A 42 -3.37 -14.13 -6.79
CA GLY A 42 -2.99 -13.66 -8.12
C GLY A 42 -1.55 -13.15 -8.22
N LEU A 43 -0.91 -12.89 -7.09
CA LEU A 43 0.51 -12.57 -6.95
C LEU A 43 1.15 -13.53 -5.96
N ILE A 44 2.31 -14.07 -6.31
CA ILE A 44 3.10 -14.97 -5.47
C ILE A 44 4.47 -14.35 -5.22
N ARG A 45 4.90 -14.36 -3.97
CA ARG A 45 6.22 -13.89 -3.58
C ARG A 45 7.28 -14.97 -3.80
N ASN A 46 8.40 -14.56 -4.39
CA ASN A 46 9.61 -15.37 -4.42
C ASN A 46 10.42 -15.16 -3.13
N HIS A 47 10.42 -16.15 -2.23
CA HIS A 47 11.08 -16.08 -0.93
C HIS A 47 12.61 -16.12 -1.01
N TYR A 48 13.19 -16.54 -2.13
CA TYR A 48 14.64 -16.55 -2.32
C TYR A 48 15.23 -15.15 -2.56
N VAL A 49 14.39 -14.14 -2.80
CA VAL A 49 14.80 -12.75 -3.01
C VAL A 49 14.55 -11.93 -1.76
N GLY A 50 15.62 -11.38 -1.16
CA GLY A 50 15.57 -10.55 0.04
C GLY A 50 14.82 -9.22 -0.12
N ARG A 51 14.85 -8.37 0.92
CA ARG A 51 14.18 -7.05 0.92
C ARG A 51 14.88 -6.08 -0.03
N THR A 52 14.20 -5.69 -1.13
CA THR A 52 14.77 -4.83 -2.19
C THR A 52 14.78 -3.34 -1.87
N PHE A 53 14.02 -2.87 -0.86
CA PHE A 53 14.00 -1.45 -0.47
C PHE A 53 15.16 -1.05 0.46
N ILE A 54 15.96 -2.00 0.92
CA ILE A 54 17.22 -1.74 1.65
C ILE A 54 18.39 -1.50 0.68
N GLU A 55 18.20 -1.83 -0.62
CA GLU A 55 19.21 -1.63 -1.66
C GLU A 55 19.41 -0.13 -1.97
N PRO A 56 20.63 0.41 -1.87
CA PRO A 56 20.91 1.84 -2.03
C PRO A 56 20.68 2.36 -3.45
N ARG A 57 20.86 1.53 -4.47
CA ARG A 57 20.78 1.95 -5.88
C ARG A 57 19.37 1.86 -6.45
N LYS A 58 18.88 2.95 -7.01
CA LYS A 58 17.53 3.02 -7.65
C LYS A 58 17.33 1.98 -8.75
N SER A 59 18.34 1.68 -9.56
CA SER A 59 18.30 0.70 -10.65
C SER A 59 18.06 -0.73 -10.15
N ILE A 60 18.69 -1.12 -9.04
CA ILE A 60 18.55 -2.44 -8.43
C ILE A 60 17.16 -2.60 -7.81
N ARG A 61 16.62 -1.53 -7.18
CA ARG A 61 15.24 -1.53 -6.67
C ARG A 61 14.20 -1.74 -7.78
N HIS A 62 14.45 -1.23 -8.99
CA HIS A 62 13.57 -1.44 -10.15
C HIS A 62 13.52 -2.89 -10.61
N PHE A 63 14.69 -3.55 -10.66
CA PHE A 63 14.78 -4.95 -11.03
C PHE A 63 14.23 -5.87 -9.93
N GLY A 64 14.42 -5.51 -8.67
CA GLY A 64 14.07 -6.30 -7.50
C GLY A 64 12.56 -6.60 -7.34
N VAL A 65 11.65 -5.71 -7.75
CA VAL A 65 10.21 -5.98 -7.67
C VAL A 65 9.79 -7.08 -8.67
N LYS A 66 10.34 -7.06 -9.89
CA LYS A 66 10.06 -8.09 -10.92
C LYS A 66 10.56 -9.49 -10.53
N ILE A 67 11.66 -9.58 -9.77
CA ILE A 67 12.18 -10.87 -9.30
C ILE A 67 11.40 -11.36 -8.07
N LYS A 68 10.85 -10.45 -7.29
CA LYS A 68 10.25 -10.73 -6.00
C LYS A 68 8.80 -11.18 -6.07
N LEU A 69 8.06 -10.69 -7.06
CA LEU A 69 6.64 -10.97 -7.24
C LEU A 69 6.40 -11.59 -8.61
N ASN A 70 5.63 -12.67 -8.63
CA ASN A 70 5.23 -13.36 -9.85
C ASN A 70 3.70 -13.33 -9.98
N PRO A 71 3.15 -12.76 -11.06
CA PRO A 71 1.73 -12.79 -11.33
C PRO A 71 1.31 -14.18 -11.82
N VAL A 72 0.21 -14.70 -11.28
CA VAL A 72 -0.41 -15.95 -11.73
C VAL A 72 -1.39 -15.60 -12.86
N LYS A 73 -0.92 -15.75 -14.10
CA LYS A 73 -1.62 -15.29 -15.28
C LYS A 73 -3.03 -15.90 -15.40
N GLU A 74 -3.19 -17.17 -15.11
CA GLU A 74 -4.44 -17.91 -15.16
C GLU A 74 -5.50 -17.34 -14.21
N LEU A 75 -5.06 -16.75 -13.10
CA LEU A 75 -5.94 -16.12 -12.11
C LEU A 75 -6.28 -14.66 -12.43
N LEU A 76 -5.51 -14.02 -13.31
CA LEU A 76 -5.62 -12.57 -13.57
C LEU A 76 -6.22 -12.27 -14.94
N GLN A 77 -5.97 -13.10 -15.93
CA GLN A 77 -6.34 -12.84 -17.34
C GLN A 77 -7.84 -12.62 -17.52
N GLY A 78 -8.21 -11.48 -18.12
CA GLY A 78 -9.59 -11.09 -18.40
C GLY A 78 -10.41 -10.73 -17.16
N LYS A 79 -9.79 -10.55 -15.99
CA LYS A 79 -10.50 -10.25 -14.74
C LYS A 79 -10.37 -8.78 -14.35
N LYS A 80 -11.39 -8.30 -13.64
CA LYS A 80 -11.35 -7.08 -12.83
C LYS A 80 -10.85 -7.45 -11.44
N VAL A 81 -9.76 -6.83 -11.00
CA VAL A 81 -9.04 -7.21 -9.79
C VAL A 81 -9.14 -6.11 -8.74
N VAL A 82 -9.51 -6.50 -7.51
CA VAL A 82 -9.27 -5.67 -6.33
C VAL A 82 -7.93 -6.05 -5.75
N LEU A 83 -6.94 -5.16 -5.88
CA LEU A 83 -5.60 -5.35 -5.36
C LEU A 83 -5.52 -4.72 -3.96
N ILE A 84 -5.17 -5.53 -2.95
CA ILE A 84 -5.05 -5.08 -1.56
C ILE A 84 -3.59 -4.97 -1.17
N ASP A 85 -3.19 -3.80 -0.68
CA ASP A 85 -1.85 -3.57 -0.13
C ASP A 85 -1.94 -2.93 1.26
N ASP A 86 -0.86 -2.98 2.03
CA ASP A 86 -0.80 -2.41 3.38
C ASP A 86 -0.67 -0.88 3.34
N SER A 87 0.18 -0.34 2.49
CA SER A 87 0.49 1.10 2.45
C SER A 87 1.05 1.54 1.09
N ILE A 88 0.92 2.83 0.78
CA ILE A 88 1.65 3.48 -0.33
C ILE A 88 2.54 4.57 0.27
N ILE A 89 3.86 4.35 0.19
CA ILE A 89 4.85 5.31 0.70
C ILE A 89 5.35 6.24 -0.42
N ARG A 90 6.05 5.71 -1.41
CA ARG A 90 6.56 6.46 -2.58
C ARG A 90 5.73 6.21 -3.86
N GLY A 91 4.84 5.25 -3.84
CA GLY A 91 4.00 4.85 -4.98
C GLY A 91 4.72 4.06 -6.08
N THR A 92 6.05 4.04 -6.10
CA THR A 92 6.83 3.36 -7.15
C THR A 92 6.63 1.84 -7.18
N THR A 93 6.47 1.22 -6.01
CA THR A 93 6.18 -0.22 -5.88
C THR A 93 4.78 -0.53 -6.37
N SER A 94 3.79 0.23 -5.90
CA SER A 94 2.37 0.04 -6.27
C SER A 94 2.17 0.19 -7.77
N ARG A 95 2.78 1.20 -8.40
CA ARG A 95 2.77 1.39 -9.86
C ARG A 95 3.29 0.14 -10.59
N LYS A 96 4.44 -0.39 -10.18
CA LYS A 96 5.02 -1.58 -10.81
C LYS A 96 4.17 -2.83 -10.64
N ILE A 97 3.51 -2.97 -9.49
CA ILE A 97 2.59 -4.07 -9.23
C ILE A 97 1.39 -3.96 -10.18
N VAL A 98 0.81 -2.77 -10.34
CA VAL A 98 -0.28 -2.52 -11.29
C VAL A 98 0.17 -2.84 -12.72
N GLU A 99 1.33 -2.33 -13.16
CA GLU A 99 1.90 -2.64 -14.48
C GLU A 99 2.09 -4.15 -14.68
N MET A 100 2.59 -4.86 -13.66
CA MET A 100 2.81 -6.31 -13.70
C MET A 100 1.51 -7.10 -13.83
N VAL A 101 0.50 -6.78 -13.01
CA VAL A 101 -0.80 -7.44 -13.02
C VAL A 101 -1.55 -7.12 -14.32
N ARG A 102 -1.43 -5.90 -14.84
CA ARG A 102 -1.96 -5.50 -16.17
C ARG A 102 -1.30 -6.30 -17.29
N SER A 103 0.02 -6.46 -17.24
CA SER A 103 0.78 -7.28 -18.21
C SER A 103 0.40 -8.76 -18.15
N ALA A 104 -0.10 -9.25 -17.03
CA ALA A 104 -0.65 -10.60 -16.89
C ALA A 104 -2.07 -10.74 -17.45
N GLY A 105 -2.65 -9.66 -18.00
CA GLY A 105 -3.92 -9.70 -18.73
C GLY A 105 -5.15 -9.32 -17.91
N ALA A 106 -5.01 -8.80 -16.71
CA ALA A 106 -6.14 -8.22 -15.99
C ALA A 106 -6.62 -6.95 -16.71
N VAL A 107 -7.92 -6.70 -16.69
CA VAL A 107 -8.56 -5.66 -17.51
C VAL A 107 -8.92 -4.40 -16.74
N GLU A 108 -9.06 -4.51 -15.42
CA GLU A 108 -9.41 -3.38 -14.56
C GLU A 108 -8.81 -3.59 -13.16
N PHE A 109 -8.32 -2.49 -12.53
CA PHE A 109 -7.59 -2.53 -11.27
C PHE A 109 -8.16 -1.56 -10.26
N HIS A 110 -8.51 -2.09 -9.11
CA HIS A 110 -9.04 -1.32 -7.99
C HIS A 110 -8.11 -1.49 -6.80
N LEU A 111 -7.29 -0.47 -6.56
CA LEU A 111 -6.31 -0.49 -5.48
C LEU A 111 -6.99 -0.10 -4.16
N ARG A 112 -6.83 -0.93 -3.14
CA ARG A 112 -7.33 -0.72 -1.78
C ARG A 112 -6.17 -0.81 -0.81
N ILE A 113 -5.99 0.23 -0.02
CA ILE A 113 -4.89 0.35 0.93
C ILE A 113 -5.45 0.24 2.34
N SER A 114 -4.93 -0.70 3.12
CA SER A 114 -5.42 -0.99 4.48
C SER A 114 -4.84 -0.07 5.54
N SER A 115 -4.26 1.05 5.14
CA SER A 115 -3.89 2.16 6.03
C SER A 115 -4.40 3.50 5.47
N PRO A 116 -4.42 4.57 6.28
CA PRO A 116 -4.54 5.95 5.78
C PRO A 116 -3.32 6.35 4.96
N PRO A 117 -3.40 7.45 4.17
CA PRO A 117 -2.23 8.02 3.51
C PRO A 117 -1.17 8.44 4.53
N THR A 118 0.06 7.96 4.35
CA THR A 118 1.21 8.40 5.17
C THR A 118 1.66 9.78 4.69
N ILE A 119 1.48 10.79 5.53
CA ILE A 119 1.75 12.20 5.21
C ILE A 119 2.97 12.76 5.95
N SER A 120 3.48 12.06 6.97
CA SER A 120 4.62 12.50 7.75
C SER A 120 5.55 11.33 8.09
N PRO A 121 6.87 11.58 8.25
CA PRO A 121 7.81 10.60 8.74
C PRO A 121 7.47 10.13 10.17
N CYS A 122 7.86 8.91 10.50
CA CYS A 122 7.85 8.44 11.88
C CYS A 122 9.13 8.90 12.59
N TYR A 123 8.97 9.52 13.79
CA TYR A 123 10.09 9.91 14.64
C TYR A 123 10.30 8.97 15.83
N TYR A 124 9.54 7.87 15.89
CA TYR A 124 9.53 6.94 17.03
C TYR A 124 10.04 5.53 16.70
N GLY A 125 10.88 5.41 15.65
CA GLY A 125 11.63 4.19 15.38
C GLY A 125 11.25 3.42 14.15
N ILE A 126 10.23 3.84 13.40
CA ILE A 126 9.94 3.27 12.07
C ILE A 126 10.79 4.04 11.04
N ASP A 127 11.59 3.32 10.26
CA ASP A 127 12.33 3.92 9.16
C ASP A 127 11.39 4.29 8.01
N THR A 128 11.01 5.56 7.99
CA THR A 128 10.18 6.16 6.94
C THR A 128 11.00 7.20 6.17
N PRO A 129 10.71 7.41 4.88
CA PRO A 129 11.38 8.44 4.08
C PRO A 129 11.03 9.85 4.57
N THR A 130 11.73 10.83 3.99
CA THR A 130 11.48 12.26 4.28
C THR A 130 10.13 12.70 3.76
N HIS A 131 9.65 13.88 4.21
CA HIS A 131 8.37 14.46 3.75
C HIS A 131 8.28 14.57 2.22
N GLU A 132 9.38 14.94 1.57
CA GLU A 132 9.46 15.13 0.12
C GLU A 132 9.28 13.81 -0.65
N GLU A 133 9.62 12.69 -0.03
CA GLU A 133 9.50 11.38 -0.64
C GLU A 133 8.15 10.71 -0.39
N LEU A 134 7.37 11.20 0.59
CA LEU A 134 6.04 10.67 0.92
C LEU A 134 5.02 11.12 -0.12
N ILE A 135 4.50 10.19 -0.91
CA ILE A 135 3.54 10.52 -1.96
C ILE A 135 2.23 11.08 -1.38
N GLY A 136 1.81 10.60 -0.20
CA GLY A 136 0.62 11.07 0.50
C GLY A 136 0.71 12.51 1.02
N ASN A 137 1.96 13.04 1.21
CA ASN A 137 2.18 14.43 1.58
C ASN A 137 2.18 15.36 0.34
N ASN A 138 2.62 14.86 -0.80
CA ASN A 138 2.94 15.70 -1.97
C ASN A 138 1.89 15.65 -3.08
N LYS A 139 0.95 14.72 -3.02
CA LYS A 139 -0.05 14.46 -4.06
C LYS A 139 -1.44 14.26 -3.48
N THR A 140 -2.43 14.71 -4.22
CA THR A 140 -3.83 14.38 -3.96
C THR A 140 -4.12 12.90 -4.25
N LEU A 141 -5.23 12.39 -3.73
CA LEU A 141 -5.69 11.02 -3.98
C LEU A 141 -5.76 10.70 -5.48
N GLU A 142 -6.29 11.63 -6.26
CA GLU A 142 -6.45 11.46 -7.71
C GLU A 142 -5.09 11.46 -8.45
N GLU A 143 -4.14 12.28 -8.02
CA GLU A 143 -2.78 12.27 -8.57
C GLU A 143 -2.04 10.97 -8.20
N ILE A 144 -2.26 10.42 -7.00
CA ILE A 144 -1.70 9.12 -6.60
C ILE A 144 -2.34 8.01 -7.44
N ARG A 145 -3.65 8.04 -7.64
CA ARG A 145 -4.36 7.11 -8.50
C ARG A 145 -3.79 7.12 -9.92
N ALA A 146 -3.67 8.31 -10.49
CA ALA A 146 -3.12 8.49 -11.84
C ALA A 146 -1.65 8.02 -11.92
N TYR A 147 -0.83 8.33 -10.91
CA TYR A 147 0.56 7.90 -10.84
C TYR A 147 0.72 6.39 -10.76
N THR A 148 -0.13 5.71 -10.00
CA THR A 148 -0.13 4.24 -9.85
C THR A 148 -0.79 3.53 -11.03
N GLU A 149 -1.45 4.27 -11.94
CA GLU A 149 -2.20 3.77 -13.08
C GLU A 149 -3.35 2.83 -12.67
N ALA A 150 -3.89 3.00 -11.47
CA ALA A 150 -5.06 2.29 -10.99
C ALA A 150 -6.35 2.92 -11.54
N ASP A 151 -7.37 2.10 -11.82
CA ASP A 151 -8.69 2.60 -12.26
C ASP A 151 -9.43 3.25 -11.10
N THR A 152 -9.28 2.73 -9.88
CA THR A 152 -9.69 3.41 -8.63
C THR A 152 -8.67 3.19 -7.52
N LEU A 153 -8.56 4.16 -6.61
CA LEU A 153 -7.74 4.09 -5.40
C LEU A 153 -8.58 4.52 -4.20
N VAL A 154 -8.56 3.71 -3.14
CA VAL A 154 -9.18 4.04 -1.85
C VAL A 154 -8.24 3.63 -0.72
N TYR A 155 -8.06 4.50 0.24
CA TYR A 155 -7.38 4.23 1.51
C TYR A 155 -8.40 3.92 2.61
N LEU A 156 -7.99 3.13 3.59
CA LEU A 156 -8.74 3.01 4.84
C LEU A 156 -8.72 4.37 5.55
N SER A 157 -9.84 4.79 6.13
CA SER A 157 -9.87 6.01 6.94
C SER A 157 -9.09 5.83 8.24
N LEU A 158 -8.64 6.94 8.84
CA LEU A 158 -7.95 6.89 10.13
C LEU A 158 -8.88 6.35 11.24
N GLU A 159 -10.13 6.76 11.21
CA GLU A 159 -11.17 6.31 12.11
C GLU A 159 -11.39 4.80 11.96
N GLY A 160 -11.59 4.32 10.73
CA GLY A 160 -11.77 2.89 10.45
C GLY A 160 -10.54 2.05 10.82
N MET A 161 -9.33 2.59 10.67
CA MET A 161 -8.12 1.91 11.14
C MET A 161 -8.08 1.81 12.67
N LYS A 162 -8.44 2.87 13.39
CA LYS A 162 -8.50 2.87 14.86
C LYS A 162 -9.57 1.91 15.37
N GLU A 163 -10.74 1.91 14.75
CA GLU A 163 -11.84 0.99 15.06
C GLU A 163 -11.47 -0.49 14.87
N ALA A 164 -10.69 -0.80 13.83
CA ALA A 164 -10.28 -2.16 13.53
C ALA A 164 -9.28 -2.75 14.53
N VAL A 165 -8.47 -1.92 15.24
CA VAL A 165 -7.45 -2.42 16.16
C VAL A 165 -7.91 -2.52 17.61
N SER A 166 -8.79 -1.72 18.09
CA SER A 166 -9.57 -1.82 19.35
C SER A 166 -10.17 -0.49 19.77
N ASP A 167 -11.06 -0.52 20.79
CA ASP A 167 -11.56 0.68 21.49
C ASP A 167 -10.48 1.41 22.34
N GLN A 168 -9.26 0.91 22.38
CA GLN A 168 -8.15 1.53 23.10
C GLN A 168 -7.56 2.67 22.28
N GLN A 169 -7.54 3.88 22.85
CA GLN A 169 -7.10 5.11 22.17
C GLN A 169 -5.56 5.30 22.19
N ASP A 170 -4.79 4.30 22.60
CA ASP A 170 -3.36 4.45 22.92
C ASP A 170 -2.42 4.16 21.74
N PHE A 171 -2.93 4.15 20.51
CA PHE A 171 -2.11 3.95 19.32
C PHE A 171 -1.64 5.27 18.71
N CYS A 172 -0.32 5.36 18.42
CA CYS A 172 0.22 6.51 17.73
C CYS A 172 -0.20 6.51 16.26
N SER A 173 -0.85 7.59 15.81
CA SER A 173 -1.28 7.82 14.43
C SER A 173 -0.57 9.02 13.76
N ALA A 174 0.50 9.53 14.38
CA ALA A 174 1.14 10.79 14.02
C ALA A 174 1.62 10.88 12.56
N CYS A 175 2.02 9.76 11.95
CA CYS A 175 2.40 9.75 10.52
C CYS A 175 1.21 9.94 9.56
N PHE A 176 -0.03 9.82 10.07
CA PHE A 176 -1.27 10.01 9.31
C PHE A 176 -1.97 11.34 9.62
N ASP A 177 -1.87 11.86 10.87
CA ASP A 177 -2.63 13.02 11.35
C ASP A 177 -1.77 14.17 11.90
N LEU A 178 -0.43 14.03 11.93
CA LEU A 178 0.54 14.98 12.48
C LEU A 178 0.43 15.22 13.99
N GLN A 179 -0.36 14.41 14.70
CA GLN A 179 -0.53 14.53 16.16
C GLN A 179 0.52 13.71 16.89
N TYR A 180 1.73 14.27 17.01
CA TYR A 180 2.82 13.60 17.70
C TYR A 180 2.66 13.69 19.22
N PRO A 181 2.73 12.55 19.96
CA PRO A 181 2.60 12.54 21.41
C PRO A 181 3.66 13.38 22.14
N ILE A 182 4.84 13.50 21.56
CA ILE A 182 5.94 14.32 22.06
C ILE A 182 6.25 15.38 21.00
N ALA A 183 6.36 16.64 21.43
CA ALA A 183 6.71 17.73 20.53
C ALA A 183 8.04 17.45 19.82
N ILE A 184 8.02 17.46 18.51
CA ILE A 184 9.22 17.29 17.69
C ILE A 184 9.95 18.62 17.66
N SER A 185 11.21 18.64 18.12
CA SER A 185 12.06 19.83 17.97
C SER A 185 12.23 20.11 16.47
N LYS A 186 12.15 21.39 16.10
CA LYS A 186 12.37 21.85 14.71
C LYS A 186 13.83 21.67 14.25
N GLU A 187 14.73 21.30 15.14
CA GLU A 187 16.08 20.87 14.80
C GLU A 187 15.94 19.52 14.10
N THR A 188 16.07 19.53 12.80
CA THR A 188 16.09 18.34 11.94
C THR A 188 17.06 17.33 12.55
N PRO A 189 16.60 16.14 12.98
CA PRO A 189 17.54 15.09 13.33
C PRO A 189 18.35 14.83 12.07
N GLN A 190 19.67 15.04 12.14
CA GLN A 190 20.54 14.73 11.02
C GLN A 190 20.50 13.21 10.80
N LYS A 191 19.58 12.74 9.96
CA LYS A 191 19.53 11.36 9.49
C LYS A 191 20.83 10.92 8.76
N HIS A 192 21.73 11.86 8.52
CA HIS A 192 22.91 11.68 7.68
C HIS A 192 24.24 11.58 8.45
N LEU A 193 24.22 11.36 9.75
CA LEU A 193 25.50 11.29 10.52
C LEU A 193 26.34 10.05 10.15
N PHE A 194 25.76 9.03 9.50
CA PHE A 194 26.42 7.78 9.10
C PHE A 194 26.30 7.42 7.61
N GLU A 195 25.57 8.21 6.82
CA GLU A 195 25.51 8.05 5.37
C GLU A 195 26.40 9.12 4.71
N ARG A 196 27.69 8.95 4.82
CA ARG A 196 28.63 9.63 3.93
C ARG A 196 28.98 8.69 2.79
N ASP A 197 28.79 9.20 1.58
CA ASP A 197 29.05 8.66 0.21
C ASP A 197 29.94 7.42 0.10
#